data_0eae0d857d18ccab62b40d4c16cbbd5d
#
_entry.id   0eae0d857d18ccab62b40d4c16cbbd5d
#
_cell.length_a   1.000
_cell.length_b   1.000
_cell.length_c   1.000
_cell.angle_alpha   90.00
_cell.angle_beta   90.00
_cell.angle_gamma   90.00
#
_symmetry.space_group_name_H-M   'P 1'
#
loop_
_entity.id
_entity.type
_entity.pdbx_description
1 polymer ?
#
loop_
_entity_poly.entity_id
_entity_poly.type
_entity_poly.pdbx_seq_one_letter_code
_entity_poly.pdbx_strand_id
1 'polypeptide(L)'
;MTDTPTTILVVDDDEFTAELTGMILEAAGYDVVIAVGGMEALDKIAADPTVSMVVSDMNMPFIDGIQLFAELREQGFLQPFMLLTGDEAAPLRLAHPDIDAVVTKDENLQEMLPEMVEALLSRS
;
A
#
# COMPACT_ATOMS: atom_id res chain seq x y z
N MET A 1 15.33 -22.22 9.88
CA MET A 1 14.33 -21.23 10.19
C MET A 1 13.39 -21.03 8.98
N THR A 2 12.14 -21.04 9.24
CA THR A 2 11.18 -20.89 8.17
C THR A 2 10.72 -19.44 8.14
N ASP A 3 11.04 -18.75 7.07
CA ASP A 3 10.58 -17.39 6.92
C ASP A 3 9.18 -17.41 6.32
N THR A 4 8.23 -16.89 7.07
CA THR A 4 6.89 -16.68 6.52
C THR A 4 7.01 -15.56 5.49
N PRO A 5 6.57 -15.77 4.26
CA PRO A 5 6.63 -14.71 3.26
C PRO A 5 5.86 -13.49 3.75
N THR A 6 6.45 -12.32 3.54
CA THR A 6 5.78 -11.07 3.86
C THR A 6 4.75 -10.78 2.79
N THR A 7 3.51 -10.58 3.19
CA THR A 7 2.41 -10.32 2.26
C THR A 7 2.08 -8.83 2.25
N ILE A 8 2.05 -8.26 1.05
CA ILE A 8 1.71 -6.86 0.83
C ILE A 8 0.42 -6.80 0.04
N LEU A 9 -0.53 -6.00 0.52
CA LEU A 9 -1.78 -5.74 -0.20
C LEU A 9 -1.58 -4.51 -1.07
N VAL A 10 -1.74 -4.68 -2.38
CA VAL A 10 -1.68 -3.58 -3.34
C VAL A 10 -3.10 -3.21 -3.73
N VAL A 11 -3.46 -1.94 -3.56
CA VAL A 11 -4.81 -1.45 -3.80
C VAL A 11 -4.79 -0.39 -4.89
N ASP A 12 -5.53 -0.63 -5.96
CA ASP A 12 -5.66 0.32 -7.07
C ASP A 12 -6.91 -0.06 -7.86
N ASP A 13 -7.71 0.93 -8.23
CA ASP A 13 -8.92 0.66 -9.00
C ASP A 13 -8.62 0.27 -10.45
N ASP A 14 -7.41 0.56 -10.91
CA ASP A 14 -6.94 0.11 -12.21
C ASP A 14 -6.17 -1.21 -12.03
N GLU A 15 -6.78 -2.31 -12.42
CA GLU A 15 -6.20 -3.64 -12.24
C GLU A 15 -4.83 -3.78 -12.90
N PHE A 16 -4.66 -3.18 -14.07
CA PHE A 16 -3.39 -3.24 -14.77
C PHE A 16 -2.28 -2.55 -13.97
N THR A 17 -2.56 -1.37 -13.43
CA THR A 17 -1.59 -0.66 -12.60
C THR A 17 -1.29 -1.43 -11.32
N ALA A 18 -2.32 -2.03 -10.71
CA ALA A 18 -2.13 -2.85 -9.51
C ALA A 18 -1.20 -4.03 -9.79
N GLU A 19 -1.39 -4.68 -10.94
CA GLU A 19 -0.54 -5.81 -11.32
C GLU A 19 0.91 -5.40 -11.55
N LEU A 20 1.13 -4.24 -12.19
CA LEU A 20 2.48 -3.74 -12.39
C LEU A 20 3.17 -3.45 -11.06
N THR A 21 2.47 -2.79 -10.14
CA THR A 21 3.01 -2.53 -8.81
C THR A 21 3.31 -3.84 -8.09
N GLY A 22 2.39 -4.80 -8.20
CA GLY A 22 2.58 -6.12 -7.61
C GLY A 22 3.79 -6.84 -8.15
N MET A 23 4.02 -6.77 -9.46
CA MET A 23 5.18 -7.41 -10.08
C MET A 23 6.50 -6.84 -9.56
N ILE A 24 6.55 -5.53 -9.34
CA ILE A 24 7.74 -4.89 -8.77
C ILE A 24 8.04 -5.48 -7.39
N LEU A 25 7.02 -5.63 -6.57
CA LEU A 25 7.17 -6.13 -5.21
C LEU A 25 7.46 -7.63 -5.19
N GLU A 26 6.85 -8.39 -6.08
CA GLU A 26 7.14 -9.82 -6.18
C GLU A 26 8.58 -10.06 -6.61
N ALA A 27 9.09 -9.24 -7.51
CA ALA A 27 10.49 -9.33 -7.92
C ALA A 27 11.45 -9.04 -6.77
N ALA A 28 10.98 -8.30 -5.77
CA ALA A 28 11.77 -8.00 -4.57
C ALA A 28 11.64 -9.08 -3.49
N GLY A 29 10.84 -10.11 -3.73
CA GLY A 29 10.72 -11.25 -2.81
C GLY A 29 9.49 -11.26 -1.91
N TYR A 30 8.54 -10.37 -2.14
CA TYR A 30 7.32 -10.31 -1.33
C TYR A 30 6.18 -11.07 -1.99
N ASP A 31 5.26 -11.57 -1.17
CA ASP A 31 3.99 -12.06 -1.67
C ASP A 31 3.05 -10.88 -1.84
N VAL A 32 2.26 -10.88 -2.89
CA VAL A 32 1.38 -9.77 -3.21
C VAL A 32 -0.06 -10.25 -3.36
N VAL A 33 -0.98 -9.53 -2.75
CA VAL A 33 -2.42 -9.70 -2.94
C VAL A 33 -2.93 -8.38 -3.51
N ILE A 34 -3.79 -8.46 -4.51
CA ILE A 34 -4.32 -7.28 -5.19
C ILE A 34 -5.77 -7.06 -4.84
N ALA A 35 -6.13 -5.82 -4.52
CA ALA A 35 -7.50 -5.37 -4.36
C ALA A 35 -7.76 -4.25 -5.36
N VAL A 36 -8.89 -4.31 -6.05
CA VAL A 36 -9.21 -3.34 -7.10
C VAL A 36 -10.10 -2.22 -6.58
N GLY A 37 -9.86 -1.77 -5.39
CA GLY A 37 -10.56 -0.66 -4.76
C GLY A 37 -10.53 -0.76 -3.26
N GLY A 38 -10.90 0.33 -2.59
CA GLY A 38 -10.83 0.38 -1.14
C GLY A 38 -11.77 -0.57 -0.44
N MET A 39 -12.98 -0.78 -0.99
CA MET A 39 -13.94 -1.70 -0.37
C MET A 39 -13.42 -3.13 -0.40
N GLU A 40 -12.86 -3.55 -1.52
CA GLU A 40 -12.26 -4.89 -1.62
C GLU A 40 -11.06 -5.02 -0.69
N ALA A 41 -10.29 -3.95 -0.53
CA ALA A 41 -9.15 -3.95 0.38
C ALA A 41 -9.60 -4.17 1.82
N LEU A 42 -10.67 -3.51 2.25
CA LEU A 42 -11.21 -3.71 3.59
C LEU A 42 -11.65 -5.15 3.80
N ASP A 43 -12.33 -5.72 2.81
CA ASP A 43 -12.78 -7.11 2.88
C ASP A 43 -11.61 -8.08 2.98
N LYS A 44 -10.57 -7.85 2.19
CA LYS A 44 -9.42 -8.75 2.18
C LYS A 44 -8.63 -8.70 3.47
N ILE A 45 -8.48 -7.53 4.07
CA ILE A 45 -7.80 -7.41 5.35
C ILE A 45 -8.63 -8.01 6.48
N ALA A 46 -9.95 -7.85 6.44
CA ALA A 46 -10.83 -8.48 7.41
C ALA A 46 -10.73 -10.00 7.34
N ALA A 47 -10.59 -10.55 6.13
CA ALA A 47 -10.45 -12.00 5.92
C ALA A 47 -9.06 -12.52 6.26
N ASP A 48 -8.04 -11.69 6.09
CA ASP A 48 -6.66 -12.09 6.35
C ASP A 48 -5.88 -10.93 7.00
N PRO A 49 -5.96 -10.80 8.31
CA PRO A 49 -5.26 -9.71 9.01
C PRO A 49 -3.75 -9.90 9.10
N THR A 50 -3.20 -10.98 8.55
CA THR A 50 -1.75 -11.21 8.55
C THR A 50 -1.02 -10.42 7.47
N VAL A 51 -1.75 -9.65 6.65
CA VAL A 51 -1.12 -8.72 5.70
C VAL A 51 -0.17 -7.80 6.46
N SER A 52 1.05 -7.68 5.96
CA SER A 52 2.12 -6.96 6.66
C SER A 52 2.19 -5.48 6.29
N MET A 53 1.63 -5.10 5.15
CA MET A 53 1.70 -3.73 4.66
C MET A 53 0.66 -3.51 3.57
N VAL A 54 0.18 -2.27 3.46
CA VAL A 54 -0.71 -1.86 2.38
C VAL A 54 -0.01 -0.80 1.53
N VAL A 55 -0.07 -0.97 0.21
CA VAL A 55 0.38 0.03 -0.76
C VAL A 55 -0.86 0.40 -1.58
N SER A 56 -1.35 1.61 -1.41
CA SER A 56 -2.63 2.04 -1.99
C SER A 56 -2.48 3.25 -2.89
N ASP A 57 -3.19 3.22 -4.02
CA ASP A 57 -3.39 4.41 -4.82
C ASP A 57 -4.22 5.43 -4.04
N MET A 58 -3.97 6.71 -4.29
CA MET A 58 -4.72 7.79 -3.67
C MET A 58 -6.12 7.91 -4.28
N ASN A 59 -6.20 7.90 -5.61
CA ASN A 59 -7.45 8.20 -6.31
C ASN A 59 -8.18 6.94 -6.72
N MET A 60 -9.26 6.66 -6.00
CA MET A 60 -10.11 5.49 -6.26
C MET A 60 -11.56 5.91 -6.08
N PRO A 61 -12.51 5.31 -6.82
CA PRO A 61 -13.93 5.60 -6.62
C PRO A 61 -14.41 5.08 -5.25
N PHE A 62 -15.44 5.71 -4.73
CA PHE A 62 -16.13 5.41 -3.48
C PHE A 62 -15.32 5.77 -2.25
N ILE A 63 -14.19 5.14 -2.00
CA ILE A 63 -13.27 5.57 -0.95
C ILE A 63 -11.87 5.72 -1.54
N ASP A 64 -11.23 6.83 -1.24
CA ASP A 64 -9.87 7.08 -1.72
C ASP A 64 -8.84 6.47 -0.75
N GLY A 65 -7.55 6.64 -1.07
CA GLY A 65 -6.49 6.06 -0.26
C GLY A 65 -6.43 6.60 1.16
N ILE A 66 -6.76 7.87 1.35
CA ILE A 66 -6.76 8.47 2.70
C ILE A 66 -7.92 7.93 3.53
N GLN A 67 -9.09 7.80 2.91
CA GLN A 67 -10.26 7.23 3.57
C GLN A 67 -10.01 5.75 3.92
N LEU A 68 -9.37 5.02 3.03
CA LEU A 68 -8.99 3.63 3.30
C LEU A 68 -8.06 3.54 4.51
N PHE A 69 -7.05 4.40 4.55
CA PHE A 69 -6.13 4.46 5.69
C PHE A 69 -6.89 4.67 7.00
N ALA A 70 -7.80 5.65 7.03
CA ALA A 70 -8.56 5.97 8.23
C ALA A 70 -9.43 4.78 8.66
N GLU A 71 -10.09 4.12 7.71
CA GLU A 71 -10.93 2.96 8.00
C GLU A 71 -10.10 1.80 8.57
N LEU A 72 -8.94 1.55 7.99
CA LEU A 72 -8.07 0.47 8.47
C LEU A 72 -7.59 0.73 9.89
N ARG A 73 -7.19 1.96 10.19
CA ARG A 73 -6.75 2.32 11.53
C ARG A 73 -7.89 2.18 12.53
N GLU A 74 -9.10 2.55 12.14
CA GLU A 74 -10.28 2.40 12.98
C GLU A 74 -10.60 0.95 13.27
N GLN A 75 -10.34 0.06 12.32
CA GLN A 75 -10.56 -1.37 12.49
C GLN A 75 -9.43 -2.07 13.27
N GLY A 76 -8.40 -1.33 13.64
CA GLY A 76 -7.29 -1.91 14.41
C GLY A 76 -6.15 -2.45 13.56
N PHE A 77 -6.18 -2.22 12.25
CA PHE A 77 -5.06 -2.60 11.39
C PHE A 77 -4.00 -1.52 11.48
N LEU A 78 -2.87 -1.83 12.10
CA LEU A 78 -1.82 -0.86 12.44
C LEU A 78 -0.52 -1.06 11.66
N GLN A 79 -0.53 -1.96 10.68
CA GLN A 79 0.66 -2.21 9.87
C GLN A 79 0.96 -1.02 8.95
N PRO A 80 2.19 -0.91 8.44
CA PRO A 80 2.57 0.22 7.58
C PRO A 80 1.63 0.40 6.39
N PHE A 81 1.37 1.66 6.06
CA PHE A 81 0.51 2.04 4.95
C PHE A 81 1.26 3.04 4.07
N MET A 82 1.40 2.71 2.80
CA MET A 82 2.03 3.60 1.82
C MET A 82 0.97 4.09 0.84
N LEU A 83 0.94 5.40 0.62
CA LEU A 83 0.04 6.02 -0.33
C LEU A 83 0.80 6.41 -1.59
N LEU A 84 0.27 6.03 -2.75
CA LEU A 84 0.84 6.40 -4.05
C LEU A 84 -0.06 7.45 -4.69
N THR A 85 0.51 8.54 -5.13
CA THR A 85 -0.24 9.63 -5.75
C THR A 85 0.37 10.03 -7.09
N GLY A 86 -0.49 10.40 -8.04
CA GLY A 86 -0.05 10.95 -9.31
C GLY A 86 0.40 12.40 -9.23
N ASP A 87 0.10 13.05 -8.10
CA ASP A 87 0.47 14.45 -7.86
C ASP A 87 1.69 14.52 -6.94
N GLU A 88 2.08 15.73 -6.56
CA GLU A 88 3.19 15.90 -5.63
C GLU A 88 2.83 15.31 -4.26
N ALA A 89 3.76 14.55 -3.70
CA ALA A 89 3.55 13.87 -2.42
C ALA A 89 3.63 14.83 -1.23
N ALA A 90 4.41 15.89 -1.32
CA ALA A 90 4.69 16.76 -0.18
C ALA A 90 3.43 17.37 0.46
N PRO A 91 2.46 17.93 -0.30
CA PRO A 91 1.26 18.45 0.33
C PRO A 91 0.46 17.40 1.09
N LEU A 92 0.38 16.20 0.54
CA LEU A 92 -0.33 15.10 1.20
C LEU A 92 0.38 14.65 2.48
N ARG A 93 1.71 14.60 2.44
CA ARG A 93 2.49 14.26 3.64
C ARG A 93 2.26 15.25 4.77
N LEU A 94 2.22 16.55 4.43
CA LEU A 94 1.99 17.59 5.42
C LEU A 94 0.57 17.53 5.99
N ALA A 95 -0.40 17.23 5.15
CA ALA A 95 -1.80 17.16 5.57
C ALA A 95 -2.10 15.87 6.35
N HIS A 96 -1.37 14.79 6.09
CA HIS A 96 -1.64 13.48 6.69
C HIS A 96 -0.36 12.84 7.23
N PRO A 97 0.21 13.42 8.31
CA PRO A 97 1.48 12.92 8.85
C PRO A 97 1.39 11.53 9.47
N ASP A 98 0.18 11.03 9.71
CA ASP A 98 -0.02 9.69 10.28
C ASP A 98 0.20 8.57 9.27
N ILE A 99 0.14 8.89 7.97
CA ILE A 99 0.39 7.90 6.92
C ILE A 99 1.88 7.65 6.86
N ASP A 100 2.27 6.38 6.87
CA ASP A 100 3.68 6.00 7.00
C ASP A 100 4.56 6.49 5.86
N ALA A 101 4.03 6.49 4.63
CA ALA A 101 4.75 7.03 3.48
C ALA A 101 3.78 7.52 2.42
N VAL A 102 4.11 8.62 1.78
CA VAL A 102 3.38 9.13 0.61
C VAL A 102 4.40 9.31 -0.50
N VAL A 103 4.16 8.67 -1.62
CA VAL A 103 5.13 8.61 -2.72
C VAL A 103 4.47 9.01 -4.03
N THR A 104 5.15 9.83 -4.81
CA THR A 104 4.68 10.22 -6.13
C THR A 104 4.90 9.08 -7.12
N LYS A 105 3.88 8.78 -7.92
CA LYS A 105 4.00 7.81 -9.01
C LYS A 105 4.72 8.47 -10.18
N ASP A 106 6.03 8.27 -10.24
CA ASP A 106 6.82 8.80 -11.35
C ASP A 106 7.71 7.69 -11.90
N GLU A 107 8.59 8.04 -12.82
CA GLU A 107 9.45 7.07 -13.49
C GLU A 107 10.45 6.39 -12.55
N ASN A 108 10.68 6.96 -11.36
CA ASN A 108 11.60 6.39 -10.38
C ASN A 108 10.92 5.40 -9.45
N LEU A 109 9.59 5.27 -9.51
CA LEU A 109 8.84 4.43 -8.59
C LEU A 109 9.33 2.98 -8.60
N GLN A 110 9.60 2.45 -9.79
CA GLN A 110 10.02 1.07 -9.91
C GLN A 110 11.29 0.76 -9.11
N GLU A 111 12.22 1.71 -9.06
CA GLU A 111 13.45 1.55 -8.30
C GLU A 111 13.26 1.86 -6.83
N MET A 112 12.47 2.87 -6.51
CA MET A 112 12.31 3.35 -5.14
C MET A 112 11.37 2.50 -4.31
N LEU A 113 10.35 1.90 -4.93
CA LEU A 113 9.30 1.22 -4.20
C LEU A 113 9.82 0.07 -3.34
N PRO A 114 10.64 -0.86 -3.85
CA PRO A 114 11.14 -1.94 -3.00
C PRO A 114 11.97 -1.45 -1.82
N GLU A 115 12.78 -0.42 -2.03
CA GLU A 115 13.61 0.14 -0.96
C GLU A 115 12.76 0.76 0.14
N MET A 116 11.71 1.49 -0.24
CA MET A 116 10.82 2.13 0.73
C MET A 116 9.99 1.11 1.49
N VAL A 117 9.54 0.08 0.80
CA VAL A 117 8.80 -1.01 1.44
C VAL A 117 9.69 -1.69 2.48
N GLU A 118 10.93 -2.02 2.11
CA GLU A 118 11.86 -2.64 3.03
C GLU A 118 12.10 -1.76 4.26
N ALA A 119 12.28 -0.46 4.05
CA ALA A 119 12.51 0.48 5.15
C ALA A 119 11.31 0.52 6.11
N LEU A 120 10.09 0.54 5.58
CA LEU A 120 8.90 0.57 6.42
C LEU A 120 8.71 -0.73 7.18
N LEU A 121 8.93 -1.87 6.54
CA LEU A 121 8.80 -3.17 7.19
C LEU A 121 9.84 -3.37 8.27
N SER A 122 11.03 -2.81 8.09
CA SER A 122 12.12 -2.93 9.07
C SER A 122 11.88 -2.12 10.33
N ARG A 123 10.99 -1.12 10.27
CA ARG A 123 10.66 -0.27 11.41
C ARG A 123 9.70 -0.93 12.39
N SER A 124 8.96 -1.90 11.96
CA SER A 124 7.88 -2.48 12.76
C SER A 124 8.26 -3.74 13.51
#